data_bdde4da1b47bbb6c158610f117a3762b
#
_entry.id   bdde4da1b47bbb6c158610f117a3762b
#
_cell.length_a   1.000
_cell.length_b   1.000
_cell.length_c   1.000
_cell.angle_alpha   90.00
_cell.angle_beta   90.00
_cell.angle_gamma   90.00
#
_symmetry.space_group_name_H-M   'P 1'
#
loop_
_entity.id
_entity.type
_entity.pdbx_description
1 polymer ?
#
loop_
_entity_poly.entity_id
_entity_poly.type
_entity_poly.pdbx_seq_one_letter_code
_entity_poly.pdbx_strand_id
1 'polypeptide(L)'
;DLLPTTPTFLSIMLVSEAWQRFDLTSLKIVTYGTEVMNEALLGRLNEIMPDVRFKQTYGLSEVGVLMTSSRGNENTWVKLVGEGLETKIEDGILWVKTSSVMVGRVIFDDDGGRFEPNRDEWFCTGDLVDVDDEYLRFKGRATDIINVSGLKVYPNEVENCLMGLDCVANAVVFGKKNRLVGEVVAAQIELRDANANFDETRRAIMAHCGASLDRFKVPREISFVDGVEVTDRLKTRRRWE
;
A
#
# COMPACT_ATOMS: atom_id res chain seq x y z
N ASP A 1 7.61 -21.71 -11.01
CA ASP A 1 8.58 -20.62 -10.78
C ASP A 1 8.11 -19.66 -9.70
N LEU A 2 9.00 -18.80 -9.22
CA LEU A 2 8.75 -17.78 -8.21
C LEU A 2 8.96 -16.39 -8.85
N LEU A 3 8.02 -15.46 -8.60
CA LEU A 3 8.10 -14.05 -8.99
C LEU A 3 8.10 -13.16 -7.74
N PRO A 4 9.25 -12.59 -7.32
CA PRO A 4 9.27 -11.52 -6.33
C PRO A 4 8.92 -10.19 -7.00
N THR A 5 7.99 -9.42 -6.39
CA THR A 5 7.49 -8.20 -7.04
C THR A 5 6.87 -7.20 -6.06
N THR A 6 6.22 -6.15 -6.58
CA THR A 6 5.48 -5.15 -5.83
C THR A 6 3.99 -5.18 -6.20
N PRO A 7 3.08 -4.74 -5.32
CA PRO A 7 1.67 -4.54 -5.67
C PRO A 7 1.48 -3.66 -6.92
N THR A 8 2.25 -2.59 -7.04
CA THR A 8 2.22 -1.70 -8.22
C THR A 8 2.55 -2.45 -9.51
N PHE A 9 3.59 -3.31 -9.52
CA PHE A 9 3.90 -4.11 -10.72
C PHE A 9 2.75 -5.06 -11.09
N LEU A 10 2.14 -5.70 -10.09
CA LEU A 10 0.98 -6.58 -10.32
C LEU A 10 -0.21 -5.80 -10.88
N SER A 11 -0.45 -4.57 -10.40
CA SER A 11 -1.48 -3.70 -10.97
C SER A 11 -1.19 -3.36 -12.43
N ILE A 12 0.04 -2.98 -12.76
CA ILE A 12 0.47 -2.70 -14.16
C ILE A 12 0.29 -3.94 -15.04
N MET A 13 0.63 -5.13 -14.53
CA MET A 13 0.45 -6.39 -15.26
C MET A 13 -1.02 -6.64 -15.60
N LEU A 14 -1.95 -6.33 -14.68
CA LEU A 14 -3.38 -6.45 -14.93
C LEU A 14 -3.88 -5.41 -15.91
N VAL A 15 -3.53 -4.13 -15.72
CA VAL A 15 -3.97 -3.02 -16.59
C VAL A 15 -3.48 -3.21 -18.02
N SER A 16 -2.22 -3.65 -18.20
CA SER A 16 -1.65 -3.93 -19.52
C SER A 16 -2.09 -5.23 -20.15
N GLU A 17 -2.92 -6.03 -19.45
CA GLU A 17 -3.34 -7.39 -19.85
C GLU A 17 -2.15 -8.31 -20.22
N ALA A 18 -0.98 -8.08 -19.61
CA ALA A 18 0.22 -8.86 -19.89
C ALA A 18 0.01 -10.35 -19.63
N TRP A 19 -0.81 -10.69 -18.65
CA TRP A 19 -1.18 -12.07 -18.31
C TRP A 19 -1.88 -12.82 -19.45
N GLN A 20 -2.51 -12.14 -20.40
CA GLN A 20 -3.12 -12.76 -21.59
C GLN A 20 -2.10 -12.97 -22.73
N ARG A 21 -1.00 -12.21 -22.73
CA ARG A 21 0.01 -12.19 -23.79
C ARG A 21 1.20 -13.10 -23.54
N PHE A 22 1.44 -13.48 -22.30
CA PHE A 22 2.57 -14.29 -21.89
C PHE A 22 2.10 -15.58 -21.22
N ASP A 23 2.83 -16.67 -21.44
CA ASP A 23 2.58 -17.94 -20.76
C ASP A 23 3.10 -17.85 -19.30
N LEU A 24 2.18 -17.85 -18.36
CA LEU A 24 2.45 -17.80 -16.92
C LEU A 24 2.20 -19.15 -16.21
N THR A 25 1.98 -20.23 -16.95
CA THR A 25 1.62 -21.55 -16.40
C THR A 25 2.69 -22.15 -15.49
N SER A 26 3.95 -21.77 -15.69
CA SER A 26 5.06 -22.18 -14.81
C SER A 26 5.07 -21.46 -13.45
N LEU A 27 4.36 -20.34 -13.31
CA LEU A 27 4.33 -19.54 -12.10
C LEU A 27 3.55 -20.25 -10.98
N LYS A 28 4.18 -20.43 -9.83
CA LYS A 28 3.62 -21.14 -8.67
C LYS A 28 3.46 -20.24 -7.46
N ILE A 29 4.38 -19.30 -7.31
CA ILE A 29 4.42 -18.40 -6.15
C ILE A 29 4.73 -16.98 -6.65
N VAL A 30 3.93 -16.03 -6.19
CA VAL A 30 4.22 -14.59 -6.30
C VAL A 30 4.43 -14.06 -4.89
N THR A 31 5.59 -13.49 -4.63
CA THR A 31 5.82 -12.74 -3.40
C THR A 31 5.72 -11.26 -3.68
N TYR A 32 4.98 -10.54 -2.85
CA TYR A 32 4.81 -9.10 -2.99
C TYR A 32 5.12 -8.39 -1.67
N GLY A 33 5.64 -7.19 -1.75
CA GLY A 33 6.00 -6.39 -0.57
C GLY A 33 6.37 -4.97 -0.92
N THR A 34 6.92 -4.25 0.05
CA THR A 34 7.35 -2.85 -0.04
C THR A 34 6.23 -1.81 -0.13
N GLU A 35 5.02 -2.21 -0.45
CA GLU A 35 3.78 -1.42 -0.51
C GLU A 35 2.64 -2.22 0.11
N VAL A 36 1.56 -1.53 0.49
CA VAL A 36 0.34 -2.20 0.94
C VAL A 36 -0.38 -2.81 -0.26
N MET A 37 -0.73 -4.09 -0.16
CA MET A 37 -1.55 -4.76 -1.17
C MET A 37 -2.99 -4.33 -1.04
N ASN A 38 -3.59 -3.92 -2.14
CA ASN A 38 -5.01 -3.65 -2.24
C ASN A 38 -5.79 -4.98 -2.30
N GLU A 39 -6.85 -5.12 -1.49
CA GLU A 39 -7.64 -6.36 -1.42
C GLU A 39 -8.38 -6.65 -2.73
N ALA A 40 -8.89 -5.62 -3.41
CA ALA A 40 -9.55 -5.79 -4.70
C ALA A 40 -8.54 -6.24 -5.78
N LEU A 41 -7.31 -5.70 -5.77
CA LEU A 41 -6.23 -6.17 -6.64
C LEU A 41 -5.89 -7.63 -6.38
N LEU A 42 -5.73 -8.01 -5.10
CA LEU A 42 -5.43 -9.39 -4.72
C LEU A 42 -6.57 -10.35 -5.14
N GLY A 43 -7.82 -9.96 -4.95
CA GLY A 43 -8.99 -10.73 -5.40
C GLY A 43 -8.96 -11.01 -6.90
N ARG A 44 -8.72 -9.98 -7.71
CA ARG A 44 -8.59 -10.12 -9.18
C ARG A 44 -7.43 -11.02 -9.61
N LEU A 45 -6.28 -10.90 -8.93
CA LEU A 45 -5.14 -11.77 -9.20
C LEU A 45 -5.46 -13.24 -8.92
N ASN A 46 -6.19 -13.53 -7.84
CA ASN A 46 -6.64 -14.88 -7.53
C ASN A 46 -7.65 -15.43 -8.54
N GLU A 47 -8.55 -14.59 -9.06
CA GLU A 47 -9.48 -14.98 -10.13
C GLU A 47 -8.75 -15.35 -11.44
N ILE A 48 -7.73 -14.57 -11.82
CA ILE A 48 -6.97 -14.75 -13.07
C ILE A 48 -5.95 -15.88 -12.94
N MET A 49 -5.34 -16.04 -11.77
CA MET A 49 -4.28 -17.01 -11.50
C MET A 49 -4.59 -17.87 -10.28
N PRO A 50 -5.65 -18.70 -10.31
CA PRO A 50 -6.13 -19.45 -9.14
C PRO A 50 -5.12 -20.48 -8.58
N ASP A 51 -4.20 -20.96 -9.42
CA ASP A 51 -3.16 -21.93 -9.04
C ASP A 51 -1.90 -21.29 -8.47
N VAL A 52 -1.82 -19.95 -8.46
CA VAL A 52 -0.67 -19.20 -7.95
C VAL A 52 -0.88 -18.85 -6.48
N ARG A 53 0.14 -19.10 -5.68
CA ARG A 53 0.14 -18.67 -4.26
C ARG A 53 0.73 -17.26 -4.14
N PHE A 54 -0.10 -16.33 -3.66
CA PHE A 54 0.32 -14.97 -3.35
C PHE A 54 0.77 -14.88 -1.89
N LYS A 55 2.01 -14.42 -1.66
CA LYS A 55 2.59 -14.30 -0.34
C LYS A 55 3.10 -12.88 -0.10
N GLN A 56 2.61 -12.26 0.95
CA GLN A 56 3.13 -10.96 1.37
C GLN A 56 4.48 -11.14 2.05
N THR A 57 5.45 -10.33 1.66
CA THR A 57 6.74 -10.16 2.35
C THR A 57 6.74 -8.82 3.08
N TYR A 58 7.45 -8.77 4.19
CA TYR A 58 7.61 -7.55 4.95
C TYR A 58 9.08 -7.33 5.32
N GLY A 59 9.52 -6.10 5.21
CA GLY A 59 10.88 -5.73 5.58
C GLY A 59 11.16 -4.26 5.34
N LEU A 60 12.17 -3.78 5.99
CA LEU A 60 12.66 -2.41 5.94
C LEU A 60 14.17 -2.45 5.79
N SER A 61 14.77 -1.41 5.22
CA SER A 61 16.23 -1.29 5.16
C SER A 61 16.88 -1.37 6.54
N GLU A 62 16.16 -0.92 7.56
CA GLU A 62 16.61 -0.83 8.94
C GLU A 62 16.57 -2.15 9.71
N VAL A 63 15.74 -3.12 9.30
CA VAL A 63 15.55 -4.40 10.00
C VAL A 63 15.76 -5.61 9.10
N GLY A 64 16.01 -5.38 7.80
CA GLY A 64 16.08 -6.46 6.81
C GLY A 64 14.71 -7.02 6.45
N VAL A 65 14.69 -8.15 5.74
CA VAL A 65 13.47 -8.86 5.36
C VAL A 65 13.09 -9.84 6.47
N LEU A 66 11.92 -9.64 7.05
CA LEU A 66 11.36 -10.51 8.06
C LEU A 66 10.56 -11.64 7.41
N MET A 67 10.63 -12.84 7.98
CA MET A 67 9.81 -13.94 7.49
C MET A 67 8.35 -13.70 7.82
N THR A 68 7.48 -14.03 6.87
CA THR A 68 6.04 -13.87 6.99
C THR A 68 5.31 -15.17 6.72
N SER A 69 4.17 -15.36 7.38
CA SER A 69 3.21 -16.42 7.10
C SER A 69 1.86 -15.78 6.78
N SER A 70 1.41 -15.89 5.54
CA SER A 70 0.08 -15.39 5.13
C SER A 70 -1.01 -16.28 5.73
N ARG A 71 -2.11 -15.66 6.18
CA ARG A 71 -3.28 -16.36 6.74
C ARG A 71 -4.04 -17.16 5.66
N GLY A 72 -3.90 -16.77 4.39
CA GLY A 72 -4.51 -17.38 3.21
C GLY A 72 -4.07 -16.66 1.95
N ASN A 73 -4.61 -17.12 0.82
CA ASN A 73 -4.31 -16.52 -0.49
C ASN A 73 -5.21 -15.33 -0.83
N GLU A 74 -6.36 -15.23 -0.16
CA GLU A 74 -7.46 -14.31 -0.49
C GLU A 74 -7.50 -13.05 0.37
N ASN A 75 -6.57 -12.94 1.33
CA ASN A 75 -6.55 -11.80 2.25
C ASN A 75 -5.13 -11.29 2.49
N THR A 76 -5.04 -10.10 3.09
CA THR A 76 -3.77 -9.40 3.34
C THR A 76 -3.26 -9.57 4.78
N TRP A 77 -3.80 -10.54 5.53
CA TRP A 77 -3.37 -10.82 6.89
C TRP A 77 -2.11 -11.69 6.90
N VAL A 78 -1.08 -11.23 7.61
CA VAL A 78 0.20 -11.93 7.76
C VAL A 78 0.64 -11.98 9.20
N LYS A 79 1.29 -13.06 9.57
CA LYS A 79 2.02 -13.21 10.82
C LYS A 79 3.51 -13.01 10.54
N LEU A 80 4.17 -12.23 11.36
CA LEU A 80 5.62 -12.13 11.36
C LEU A 80 6.19 -13.29 12.17
N VAL A 81 7.15 -14.02 11.61
CA VAL A 81 7.75 -15.20 12.22
C VAL A 81 9.27 -15.08 12.17
N GLY A 82 9.95 -15.61 13.20
CA GLY A 82 11.42 -15.61 13.24
C GLY A 82 11.93 -15.89 14.64
N GLU A 83 13.09 -16.51 14.73
CA GLU A 83 13.77 -16.71 16.01
C GLU A 83 14.30 -15.36 16.53
N GLY A 84 13.98 -15.04 17.80
CA GLY A 84 14.37 -13.77 18.41
C GLY A 84 13.64 -12.54 17.87
N LEU A 85 12.56 -12.71 17.08
CA LEU A 85 11.69 -11.64 16.66
C LEU A 85 10.58 -11.43 17.69
N GLU A 86 10.52 -10.22 18.24
CA GLU A 86 9.42 -9.76 19.08
C GLU A 86 8.70 -8.60 18.38
N THR A 87 7.39 -8.53 18.56
CA THR A 87 6.57 -7.44 18.02
C THR A 87 5.69 -6.84 19.09
N LYS A 88 5.45 -5.54 19.03
CA LYS A 88 4.45 -4.83 19.82
C LYS A 88 3.77 -3.76 18.99
N ILE A 89 2.58 -3.36 19.40
CA ILE A 89 1.81 -2.30 18.75
C ILE A 89 1.60 -1.17 19.74
N GLU A 90 2.04 0.04 19.37
CA GLU A 90 1.81 1.26 20.14
C GLU A 90 1.17 2.30 19.23
N ASP A 91 0.03 2.86 19.63
CA ASP A 91 -0.76 3.82 18.84
C ASP A 91 -1.11 3.32 17.41
N GLY A 92 -1.29 2.00 17.26
CA GLY A 92 -1.54 1.36 15.97
C GLY A 92 -0.30 1.19 15.10
N ILE A 93 0.88 1.58 15.56
CA ILE A 93 2.16 1.46 14.85
C ILE A 93 2.87 0.18 15.30
N LEU A 94 3.37 -0.57 14.31
CA LEU A 94 4.18 -1.76 14.56
C LEU A 94 5.58 -1.37 15.02
N TRP A 95 6.01 -1.97 16.12
CA TRP A 95 7.38 -1.96 16.61
C TRP A 95 7.95 -3.36 16.56
N VAL A 96 9.20 -3.47 16.21
CA VAL A 96 9.91 -4.75 16.11
C VAL A 96 11.20 -4.73 16.91
N LYS A 97 11.54 -5.88 17.51
CA LYS A 97 12.82 -6.14 18.13
C LYS A 97 13.40 -7.39 17.48
N THR A 98 14.58 -7.28 16.93
CA THR A 98 15.27 -8.35 16.21
C THR A 98 16.77 -8.12 16.20
N SER A 99 17.55 -9.19 16.09
CA SER A 99 19.01 -9.09 15.97
C SER A 99 19.49 -8.47 14.65
N SER A 100 18.61 -8.36 13.65
CA SER A 100 18.94 -7.76 12.34
C SER A 100 18.68 -6.26 12.24
N VAL A 101 18.31 -5.59 13.36
CA VAL A 101 18.17 -4.13 13.38
C VAL A 101 19.50 -3.46 13.03
N MET A 102 19.44 -2.41 12.21
CA MET A 102 20.60 -1.60 11.83
C MET A 102 21.42 -1.16 13.06
N VAL A 103 22.73 -1.15 12.92
CA VAL A 103 23.63 -0.71 14.00
C VAL A 103 23.63 0.81 14.22
N GLY A 104 23.15 1.58 13.27
CA GLY A 104 23.05 3.04 13.33
C GLY A 104 22.83 3.68 11.97
N ARG A 105 22.83 5.00 11.92
CA ARG A 105 22.66 5.83 10.71
C ARG A 105 23.85 6.73 10.50
N VAL A 106 24.16 7.01 9.24
CA VAL A 106 25.05 8.12 8.89
C VAL A 106 24.19 9.30 8.50
N ILE A 107 24.31 10.38 9.25
CA ILE A 107 23.63 11.65 8.99
C ILE A 107 24.63 12.58 8.33
N PHE A 108 24.27 13.13 7.19
CA PHE A 108 25.05 14.13 6.47
C PHE A 108 24.50 15.52 6.78
N ASP A 109 25.40 16.44 7.15
CA ASP A 109 25.12 17.85 7.34
C ASP A 109 26.21 18.68 6.64
N ASP A 110 26.17 20.00 6.80
CA ASP A 110 27.13 20.92 6.14
C ASP A 110 28.59 20.71 6.61
N ASP A 111 28.79 20.09 7.78
CA ASP A 111 30.10 19.78 8.36
C ASP A 111 30.62 18.38 7.98
N GLY A 112 29.81 17.60 7.25
CA GLY A 112 30.16 16.24 6.80
C GLY A 112 29.21 15.16 7.34
N GLY A 113 29.69 13.90 7.36
CA GLY A 113 28.90 12.77 7.82
C GLY A 113 29.23 12.38 9.27
N ARG A 114 28.21 12.21 10.11
CA ARG A 114 28.36 11.66 11.46
C ARG A 114 27.58 10.37 11.63
N PHE A 115 28.14 9.40 12.35
CA PHE A 115 27.47 8.16 12.68
C PHE A 115 26.68 8.31 13.98
N GLU A 116 25.37 8.00 13.92
CA GLU A 116 24.50 7.89 15.07
C GLU A 116 24.19 6.41 15.33
N PRO A 117 24.72 5.81 16.41
CA PRO A 117 24.43 4.41 16.72
C PRO A 117 22.97 4.23 17.14
N ASN A 118 22.37 3.14 16.70
CA ASN A 118 21.09 2.69 17.26
C ASN A 118 21.34 2.12 18.66
N ARG A 119 20.63 2.66 19.65
CA ARG A 119 20.75 2.23 21.05
C ARG A 119 19.49 1.59 21.59
N ASP A 120 18.43 1.63 20.80
CA ASP A 120 17.11 1.13 21.20
C ASP A 120 17.00 -0.36 20.84
N GLU A 121 16.48 -1.14 21.76
CA GLU A 121 16.14 -2.54 21.50
C GLU A 121 14.93 -2.66 20.54
N TRP A 122 14.02 -1.70 20.60
CA TRP A 122 12.80 -1.67 19.81
C TRP A 122 12.92 -0.68 18.67
N PHE A 123 12.62 -1.14 17.46
CA PHE A 123 12.60 -0.30 16.28
C PHE A 123 11.16 0.08 15.91
N CYS A 124 10.86 1.38 15.85
CA CYS A 124 9.59 1.91 15.35
C CYS A 124 9.59 1.82 13.83
N THR A 125 8.74 0.97 13.26
CA THR A 125 8.67 0.79 11.81
C THR A 125 8.00 1.97 11.10
N GLY A 126 7.13 2.70 11.81
CA GLY A 126 6.26 3.72 11.24
C GLY A 126 5.10 3.15 10.43
N ASP A 127 4.96 1.83 10.36
CA ASP A 127 3.86 1.17 9.65
C ASP A 127 2.66 0.97 10.57
N LEU A 128 1.48 1.39 10.10
CA LEU A 128 0.21 1.21 10.79
C LEU A 128 -0.36 -0.17 10.47
N VAL A 129 -0.88 -0.82 11.50
CA VAL A 129 -1.45 -2.15 11.39
C VAL A 129 -2.78 -2.27 12.13
N ASP A 130 -3.66 -3.13 11.60
CA ASP A 130 -4.72 -3.76 12.37
C ASP A 130 -4.19 -5.09 12.90
N VAL A 131 -4.74 -5.55 14.02
CA VAL A 131 -4.35 -6.81 14.68
C VAL A 131 -5.56 -7.70 14.82
N ASP A 132 -5.41 -8.96 14.45
CA ASP A 132 -6.38 -10.02 14.68
C ASP A 132 -5.60 -11.25 15.17
N ASP A 133 -5.64 -11.49 16.49
CA ASP A 133 -4.82 -12.47 17.18
C ASP A 133 -3.31 -12.25 16.91
N GLU A 134 -2.64 -13.21 16.30
CA GLU A 134 -1.21 -13.12 15.93
C GLU A 134 -0.96 -12.57 14.51
N TYR A 135 -2.04 -12.19 13.79
CA TYR A 135 -1.96 -11.67 12.43
C TYR A 135 -2.03 -10.16 12.41
N LEU A 136 -1.30 -9.59 11.48
CA LEU A 136 -1.23 -8.15 11.21
C LEU A 136 -1.75 -7.87 9.80
N ARG A 137 -2.47 -6.77 9.64
CA ARG A 137 -2.84 -6.23 8.34
C ARG A 137 -2.30 -4.82 8.22
N PHE A 138 -1.41 -4.61 7.26
CA PHE A 138 -0.77 -3.32 7.03
C PHE A 138 -1.75 -2.33 6.39
N LYS A 139 -1.83 -1.12 6.94
CA LYS A 139 -2.71 -0.02 6.48
C LYS A 139 -1.97 1.08 5.74
N GLY A 140 -0.65 1.12 5.86
CA GLY A 140 0.23 2.14 5.29
C GLY A 140 1.16 2.75 6.32
N ARG A 141 1.79 3.86 5.94
CA ARG A 141 2.69 4.61 6.80
C ARG A 141 1.95 5.61 7.67
N ALA A 142 2.39 5.78 8.91
CA ALA A 142 1.88 6.84 9.79
C ALA A 142 2.08 8.24 9.19
N THR A 143 3.13 8.43 8.37
CA THR A 143 3.41 9.67 7.66
C THR A 143 2.48 9.97 6.49
N ASP A 144 1.74 8.97 6.01
CA ASP A 144 0.86 9.08 4.84
C ASP A 144 -0.60 9.31 5.24
N ILE A 145 -0.88 9.35 6.56
CA ILE A 145 -2.23 9.66 7.07
C ILE A 145 -2.62 11.07 6.62
N ILE A 146 -3.80 11.17 6.00
CA ILE A 146 -4.42 12.44 5.64
C ILE A 146 -5.21 12.95 6.83
N ASN A 147 -4.93 14.19 7.25
CA ASN A 147 -5.61 14.80 8.39
C ASN A 147 -6.70 15.78 7.93
N VAL A 148 -7.93 15.30 7.89
CA VAL A 148 -9.10 16.10 7.51
C VAL A 148 -9.76 16.66 8.76
N SER A 149 -9.51 17.91 9.12
CA SER A 149 -10.07 18.57 10.32
C SER A 149 -9.87 17.77 11.62
N GLY A 150 -8.70 17.14 11.80
CA GLY A 150 -8.40 16.32 12.97
C GLY A 150 -8.82 14.85 12.85
N LEU A 151 -9.56 14.48 11.81
CA LEU A 151 -9.94 13.10 11.53
C LEU A 151 -8.88 12.43 10.64
N LYS A 152 -8.47 11.23 11.03
CA LYS A 152 -7.44 10.45 10.30
C LYS A 152 -8.09 9.68 9.15
N VAL A 153 -7.56 9.85 7.94
CA VAL A 153 -7.92 9.08 6.75
C VAL A 153 -6.70 8.30 6.28
N TYR A 154 -6.86 7.01 6.12
CA TYR A 154 -5.82 6.13 5.59
C TYR A 154 -6.00 6.03 4.07
N PRO A 155 -5.01 6.45 3.26
CA PRO A 155 -5.13 6.43 1.80
C PRO A 155 -5.57 5.08 1.24
N ASN A 156 -5.02 3.99 1.76
CA ASN A 156 -5.31 2.64 1.30
C ASN A 156 -6.79 2.24 1.48
N GLU A 157 -7.47 2.72 2.53
CA GLU A 157 -8.90 2.48 2.74
C GLU A 157 -9.75 3.08 1.60
N VAL A 158 -9.40 4.30 1.18
CA VAL A 158 -10.07 4.99 0.08
C VAL A 158 -9.69 4.37 -1.27
N GLU A 159 -8.42 4.01 -1.46
CA GLU A 159 -7.93 3.29 -2.65
C GLU A 159 -8.65 1.95 -2.81
N ASN A 160 -8.84 1.18 -1.73
CA ASN A 160 -9.62 -0.07 -1.75
C ASN A 160 -11.06 0.15 -2.21
N CYS A 161 -11.71 1.19 -1.70
CA CYS A 161 -13.07 1.55 -2.12
C CYS A 161 -13.13 1.90 -3.61
N LEU A 162 -12.20 2.72 -4.09
CA LEU A 162 -12.13 3.13 -5.50
C LEU A 162 -11.85 1.94 -6.43
N MET A 163 -10.89 1.10 -6.05
CA MET A 163 -10.49 -0.10 -6.81
C MET A 163 -11.56 -1.19 -6.86
N GLY A 164 -12.56 -1.13 -5.97
CA GLY A 164 -13.75 -2.00 -6.00
C GLY A 164 -14.69 -1.72 -7.17
N LEU A 165 -14.52 -0.59 -7.88
CA LEU A 165 -15.31 -0.26 -9.06
C LEU A 165 -14.70 -0.86 -10.35
N ASP A 166 -15.51 -1.50 -11.17
CA ASP A 166 -15.06 -2.13 -12.43
C ASP A 166 -14.43 -1.15 -13.41
N CYS A 167 -14.87 0.11 -13.41
CA CYS A 167 -14.33 1.14 -14.30
C CYS A 167 -12.95 1.64 -13.88
N VAL A 168 -12.51 1.38 -12.64
CA VAL A 168 -11.23 1.83 -12.12
C VAL A 168 -10.16 0.78 -12.41
N ALA A 169 -9.11 1.19 -13.10
CA ALA A 169 -7.92 0.38 -13.34
C ALA A 169 -6.93 0.50 -12.18
N ASN A 170 -6.69 1.74 -11.74
CA ASN A 170 -5.80 2.04 -10.63
C ASN A 170 -6.22 3.34 -9.93
N ALA A 171 -5.85 3.51 -8.66
CA ALA A 171 -6.14 4.71 -7.90
C ALA A 171 -5.03 5.03 -6.91
N VAL A 172 -4.68 6.31 -6.79
CA VAL A 172 -3.73 6.83 -5.80
C VAL A 172 -4.42 7.92 -5.01
N VAL A 173 -4.42 7.78 -3.68
CA VAL A 173 -5.05 8.72 -2.76
C VAL A 173 -4.00 9.41 -1.92
N PHE A 174 -4.14 10.71 -1.75
CA PHE A 174 -3.22 11.55 -1.00
C PHE A 174 -3.93 12.76 -0.37
N GLY A 175 -3.27 13.36 0.62
CA GLY A 175 -3.74 14.61 1.23
C GLY A 175 -3.35 15.81 0.39
N LYS A 176 -4.31 16.68 0.06
CA LYS A 176 -4.05 17.98 -0.55
C LYS A 176 -4.30 19.09 0.45
N LYS A 177 -3.34 19.99 0.59
CA LYS A 177 -3.45 21.12 1.53
C LYS A 177 -4.69 21.97 1.22
N ASN A 178 -5.46 22.27 2.26
CA ASN A 178 -6.64 23.12 2.19
C ASN A 178 -6.61 24.13 3.35
N ARG A 179 -6.85 25.41 3.04
CA ARG A 179 -6.72 26.50 4.00
C ARG A 179 -7.73 26.45 5.15
N LEU A 180 -8.88 25.78 4.97
CA LEU A 180 -9.97 25.74 5.93
C LEU A 180 -9.93 24.51 6.83
N VAL A 181 -9.57 23.36 6.25
CA VAL A 181 -9.69 22.05 6.92
C VAL A 181 -8.35 21.33 7.12
N GLY A 182 -7.25 22.01 6.84
CA GLY A 182 -5.91 21.44 6.91
C GLY A 182 -5.59 20.65 5.63
N GLU A 183 -6.20 19.48 5.47
CA GLU A 183 -6.10 18.67 4.26
C GLU A 183 -7.48 18.21 3.79
N VAL A 184 -7.57 17.91 2.52
CA VAL A 184 -8.70 17.20 1.91
C VAL A 184 -8.19 15.94 1.21
N VAL A 185 -9.04 14.93 1.13
CA VAL A 185 -8.74 13.72 0.37
C VAL A 185 -8.78 14.04 -1.11
N ALA A 186 -7.71 13.75 -1.81
CA ALA A 186 -7.60 13.85 -3.26
C ALA A 186 -7.26 12.48 -3.85
N ALA A 187 -7.74 12.19 -5.05
CA ALA A 187 -7.50 10.95 -5.74
C ALA A 187 -7.11 11.19 -7.20
N GLN A 188 -6.09 10.46 -7.66
CA GLN A 188 -5.81 10.26 -9.07
C GLN A 188 -6.29 8.87 -9.46
N ILE A 189 -7.04 8.80 -10.54
CA ILE A 189 -7.72 7.58 -10.96
C ILE A 189 -7.39 7.30 -12.42
N GLU A 190 -6.86 6.12 -12.68
CA GLU A 190 -6.70 5.56 -13.99
C GLU A 190 -7.93 4.72 -14.32
N LEU A 191 -8.59 5.04 -15.43
CA LEU A 191 -9.77 4.31 -15.87
C LEU A 191 -9.39 3.17 -16.83
N ARG A 192 -10.17 2.08 -16.83
CA ARG A 192 -9.98 0.97 -17.79
C ARG A 192 -10.30 1.38 -19.20
N ASP A 193 -11.33 2.19 -19.39
CA ASP A 193 -11.71 2.75 -20.68
C ASP A 193 -11.29 4.22 -20.73
N ALA A 194 -10.26 4.52 -21.52
CA ALA A 194 -9.76 5.87 -21.71
C ALA A 194 -10.79 6.79 -22.41
N ASN A 195 -11.81 6.22 -23.06
CA ASN A 195 -12.88 6.97 -23.73
C ASN A 195 -14.14 7.14 -22.85
N ALA A 196 -14.09 6.73 -21.57
CA ALA A 196 -15.22 6.86 -20.66
C ALA A 196 -15.67 8.33 -20.52
N ASN A 197 -16.97 8.54 -20.32
CA ASN A 197 -17.50 9.85 -20.00
C ASN A 197 -17.07 10.25 -18.58
N PHE A 198 -16.11 11.17 -18.46
CA PHE A 198 -15.51 11.57 -17.17
C PHE A 198 -16.53 12.15 -16.20
N ASP A 199 -17.56 12.87 -16.64
CA ASP A 199 -18.56 13.45 -15.76
C ASP A 199 -19.53 12.40 -15.20
N GLU A 200 -19.89 11.43 -16.00
CA GLU A 200 -20.73 10.31 -15.58
C GLU A 200 -19.94 9.37 -14.65
N THR A 201 -18.73 9.03 -15.03
CA THR A 201 -17.83 8.19 -14.23
C THR A 201 -17.52 8.84 -12.87
N ARG A 202 -17.26 10.14 -12.84
CA ARG A 202 -17.04 10.89 -11.59
C ARG A 202 -18.27 10.80 -10.69
N ARG A 203 -19.48 10.96 -11.23
CA ARG A 203 -20.71 10.86 -10.44
C ARG A 203 -20.88 9.45 -9.87
N ALA A 204 -20.63 8.41 -10.65
CA ALA A 204 -20.69 7.02 -10.20
C ALA A 204 -19.67 6.74 -9.07
N ILE A 205 -18.42 7.19 -9.25
CA ILE A 205 -17.36 7.06 -8.22
C ILE A 205 -17.78 7.78 -6.93
N MET A 206 -18.27 9.02 -7.02
CA MET A 206 -18.69 9.79 -5.85
C MET A 206 -19.87 9.14 -5.14
N ALA A 207 -20.82 8.58 -5.86
CA ALA A 207 -21.96 7.86 -5.28
C ALA A 207 -21.50 6.59 -4.56
N HIS A 208 -20.59 5.81 -5.16
CA HIS A 208 -20.02 4.61 -4.57
C HIS A 208 -19.24 4.91 -3.28
N CYS A 209 -18.32 5.89 -3.34
CA CYS A 209 -17.57 6.32 -2.15
C CYS A 209 -18.49 6.85 -1.06
N GLY A 210 -19.54 7.62 -1.41
CA GLY A 210 -20.50 8.16 -0.46
C GLY A 210 -21.35 7.10 0.22
N ALA A 211 -21.55 5.94 -0.41
CA ALA A 211 -22.27 4.81 0.17
C ALA A 211 -21.37 3.91 1.05
N SER A 212 -20.07 3.89 0.77
CA SER A 212 -19.12 2.93 1.37
C SER A 212 -18.20 3.54 2.42
N LEU A 213 -18.00 4.86 2.40
CA LEU A 213 -17.05 5.56 3.25
C LEU A 213 -17.74 6.64 4.11
N ASP A 214 -17.15 6.92 5.26
CA ASP A 214 -17.51 8.10 6.03
C ASP A 214 -17.32 9.38 5.19
N ARG A 215 -18.20 10.37 5.37
CA ARG A 215 -18.23 11.59 4.55
C ARG A 215 -16.90 12.33 4.45
N PHE A 216 -16.08 12.31 5.50
CA PHE A 216 -14.80 13.01 5.53
C PHE A 216 -13.71 12.25 4.76
N LYS A 217 -13.89 10.95 4.49
CA LYS A 217 -12.98 10.08 3.70
C LYS A 217 -13.25 10.16 2.20
N VAL A 218 -14.44 10.60 1.79
CA VAL A 218 -14.81 10.70 0.38
C VAL A 218 -13.90 11.72 -0.31
N PRO A 219 -13.24 11.35 -1.44
CA PRO A 219 -12.37 12.27 -2.18
C PRO A 219 -13.10 13.56 -2.58
N ARG A 220 -12.56 14.71 -2.23
CA ARG A 220 -13.08 16.00 -2.65
C ARG A 220 -12.56 16.45 -4.01
N GLU A 221 -11.40 15.95 -4.39
CA GLU A 221 -10.80 16.19 -5.69
C GLU A 221 -10.49 14.85 -6.35
N ILE A 222 -10.93 14.70 -7.58
CA ILE A 222 -10.67 13.53 -8.43
C ILE A 222 -10.06 14.04 -9.73
N SER A 223 -8.92 13.50 -10.10
CA SER A 223 -8.27 13.71 -11.39
C SER A 223 -8.19 12.37 -12.13
N PHE A 224 -8.63 12.35 -13.37
CA PHE A 224 -8.41 11.19 -14.24
C PHE A 224 -7.05 11.35 -14.94
N VAL A 225 -6.29 10.26 -14.97
CA VAL A 225 -4.93 10.20 -15.51
C VAL A 225 -4.79 9.01 -16.47
N ASP A 226 -3.89 9.11 -17.44
CA ASP A 226 -3.62 8.03 -18.39
C ASP A 226 -2.76 6.90 -17.77
N GLY A 227 -2.21 7.14 -16.58
CA GLY A 227 -1.47 6.20 -15.76
C GLY A 227 -1.06 6.87 -14.46
N VAL A 228 -1.07 6.13 -13.36
CA VAL A 228 -0.57 6.64 -12.08
C VAL A 228 0.95 6.72 -12.10
N GLU A 229 1.50 7.80 -11.51
CA GLU A 229 2.95 7.95 -11.44
C GLU A 229 3.58 6.90 -10.54
N VAL A 230 4.63 6.28 -11.06
CA VAL A 230 5.44 5.31 -10.33
C VAL A 230 6.89 5.78 -10.25
N THR A 231 7.57 5.37 -9.19
CA THR A 231 9.02 5.59 -9.05
C THR A 231 9.79 4.60 -9.92
N ASP A 232 11.10 4.82 -10.11
CA ASP A 232 12.01 3.90 -10.82
C ASP A 232 12.02 2.48 -10.21
N ARG A 233 11.56 2.33 -8.97
CA ARG A 233 11.42 1.04 -8.27
C ARG A 233 10.02 0.45 -8.37
N LEU A 234 9.20 0.92 -9.30
CA LEU A 234 7.80 0.51 -9.51
C LEU A 234 6.98 0.59 -8.21
N LYS A 235 7.10 1.72 -7.50
CA LYS A 235 6.27 2.06 -6.35
C LYS A 235 5.41 3.26 -6.67
N THR A 236 4.18 3.28 -6.20
CA THR A 236 3.26 4.40 -6.35
C THR A 236 3.81 5.67 -5.68
N ARG A 237 3.80 6.78 -6.39
CA ARG A 237 4.20 8.08 -5.87
C ARG A 237 3.00 8.80 -5.25
N ARG A 238 3.05 9.06 -3.94
CA ARG A 238 1.94 9.69 -3.19
C ARG A 238 2.14 11.15 -2.82
N ARG A 239 3.27 11.75 -3.16
CA ARG A 239 3.54 13.18 -2.86
C ARG A 239 3.55 13.97 -4.16
N TRP A 240 2.70 14.98 -4.21
CA TRP A 240 2.60 15.96 -5.28
C TRP A 240 3.04 17.32 -4.70
N GLU A 241 3.97 17.96 -5.35
CA GLU A 241 4.42 19.30 -5.02
C GLU A 241 3.36 20.36 -5.43
#